data_b74c6c1057a1c7bf147c4f5fe6f5be16
#
_entry.id   b74c6c1057a1c7bf147c4f5fe6f5be16
#
_cell.length_a   1.000
_cell.length_b   1.000
_cell.length_c   1.000
_cell.angle_alpha   90.00
_cell.angle_beta   90.00
_cell.angle_gamma   90.00
#
_symmetry.space_group_name_H-M   'P 1'
#
loop_
_entity.id
_entity.type
_entity.pdbx_description
1 polymer ?
#
loop_
_entity_poly.entity_id
_entity_poly.type
_entity_poly.pdbx_seq_one_letter_code
_entity_poly.pdbx_strand_id
1 'polypeptide(L)' 'MLRQKCRVTPKSDKAKKMYATYLNSNSIVHIEHKRRHRWFLSAIHNPDYWFWVDVPTDENWDYQEITS' A
#
# COMPACT_ATOMS: atom_id res chain seq x y z
N MET A 1 -10.61 16.58 6.31
CA MET A 1 -10.63 15.82 5.06
C MET A 1 -10.12 14.42 5.32
N LEU A 2 -10.88 13.41 4.90
CA LEU A 2 -10.48 12.03 5.10
C LEU A 2 -9.43 11.64 4.06
N ARG A 3 -8.36 10.98 4.52
CA ARG A 3 -7.39 10.42 3.60
C ARG A 3 -7.99 9.20 2.91
N GLN A 4 -7.67 9.04 1.64
CA GLN A 4 -8.02 7.84 0.93
C GLN A 4 -7.21 6.67 1.47
N LYS A 5 -7.81 5.51 1.50
CA LYS A 5 -7.19 4.29 2.00
C LYS A 5 -7.22 3.22 0.93
N CYS A 6 -6.31 2.29 1.07
CA CYS A 6 -6.16 1.19 0.13
C CYS A 6 -5.92 -0.10 0.91
N ARG A 7 -6.51 -1.19 0.42
CA ARG A 7 -6.21 -2.52 0.94
C ARG A 7 -5.15 -3.13 0.05
N VAL A 8 -4.08 -3.62 0.64
CA VAL A 8 -2.98 -4.25 -0.08
C VAL A 8 -2.80 -5.69 0.38
N THR A 9 -2.46 -6.56 -0.57
CA THR A 9 -2.18 -7.97 -0.32
C THR A 9 -0.86 -8.30 -0.98
N PRO A 10 0.13 -8.84 -0.24
CA PRO A 10 1.42 -9.16 -0.82
C PRO A 10 1.33 -10.36 -1.75
N LYS A 11 2.00 -10.28 -2.90
CA LYS A 11 2.05 -11.35 -3.90
C LYS A 11 3.40 -12.01 -4.00
N SER A 12 4.48 -11.32 -3.62
CA SER A 12 5.83 -11.84 -3.73
C SER A 12 6.41 -12.09 -2.34
N ASP A 13 7.49 -12.86 -2.27
CA ASP A 13 8.18 -13.11 -1.01
C ASP A 13 8.73 -11.82 -0.43
N LYS A 14 9.24 -10.93 -1.29
CA LYS A 14 9.72 -9.62 -0.87
C LYS A 14 8.60 -8.81 -0.22
N ALA A 15 7.44 -8.77 -0.87
CA ALA A 15 6.30 -8.02 -0.36
C ALA A 15 5.77 -8.65 0.94
N LYS A 16 5.82 -9.97 1.06
CA LYS A 16 5.39 -10.65 2.28
C LYS A 16 6.26 -10.27 3.47
N LYS A 17 7.57 -10.15 3.26
CA LYS A 17 8.48 -9.70 4.31
C LYS A 17 8.19 -8.26 4.72
N MET A 18 7.99 -7.38 3.75
CA MET A 18 7.66 -5.98 4.02
C MET A 18 6.32 -5.86 4.74
N TYR A 19 5.35 -6.67 4.34
CA TYR A 19 4.04 -6.71 4.97
C TYR A 19 4.13 -7.07 6.45
N ALA A 20 4.90 -8.10 6.78
CA ALA A 20 5.07 -8.52 8.17
C ALA A 20 5.88 -7.53 8.98
N THR A 21 6.94 -6.96 8.38
CA THR A 21 7.91 -6.12 9.10
C THR A 21 7.43 -4.68 9.24
N TYR A 22 6.99 -4.06 8.14
CA TYR A 22 6.70 -2.63 8.12
C TYR A 22 5.22 -2.33 8.27
N LEU A 23 4.36 -3.21 7.79
CA LEU A 23 2.92 -3.00 7.87
C LEU A 23 2.30 -3.73 9.06
N ASN A 24 3.07 -4.48 9.81
CA ASN A 24 2.59 -5.26 10.96
C ASN A 24 1.39 -6.13 10.60
N SER A 25 1.42 -6.72 9.40
CA SER A 25 0.32 -7.53 8.86
C SER A 25 -1.01 -6.77 8.76
N ASN A 26 -0.94 -5.44 8.69
CA ASN A 26 -2.14 -4.61 8.49
C ASN A 26 -2.30 -4.35 6.98
N SER A 27 -3.40 -4.82 6.42
CA SER A 27 -3.67 -4.68 4.99
C SER A 27 -4.10 -3.27 4.58
N ILE A 28 -4.43 -2.41 5.52
CA ILE A 28 -4.94 -1.08 5.22
C ILE A 28 -3.81 -0.06 5.28
N VAL A 29 -3.67 0.71 4.22
CA VAL A 29 -2.65 1.76 4.13
C VAL A 29 -3.30 3.05 3.64
N HIS A 30 -2.63 4.18 3.88
CA HIS A 30 -3.08 5.46 3.33
C HIS A 30 -2.56 5.63 1.91
N ILE A 31 -3.36 6.26 1.06
CA ILE A 31 -2.93 6.69 -0.27
C ILE A 31 -2.48 8.14 -0.13
N GLU A 32 -1.17 8.37 -0.23
CA GLU A 32 -0.62 9.71 -0.10
C GLU A 32 -0.67 10.48 -1.41
N HIS A 33 -0.37 9.81 -2.53
CA HIS A 33 -0.40 10.40 -3.86
C HIS A 33 -0.84 9.38 -4.88
N LYS A 34 -1.65 9.83 -5.82
CA LYS A 34 -2.00 9.04 -7.01
C LYS A 34 -1.36 9.69 -8.23
N ARG A 35 -0.46 8.99 -8.87
CA ARG A 35 0.12 9.39 -10.15
C ARG A 35 -0.45 8.50 -11.25
N ARG A 36 -0.16 8.86 -12.50
CA ARG A 36 -0.71 8.14 -13.65
C ARG A 36 -0.36 6.65 -13.65
N HIS A 37 0.88 6.31 -13.28
CA HIS A 37 1.37 4.94 -13.32
C HIS A 37 1.84 4.43 -11.97
N ARG A 38 1.68 5.20 -10.90
CA ARG A 38 2.10 4.83 -9.55
C ARG A 38 1.24 5.49 -8.50
N TRP A 39 0.98 4.74 -7.44
CA TRP A 39 0.40 5.30 -6.24
C TRP A 39 1.42 5.25 -5.13
N PHE A 40 1.57 6.35 -4.38
CA PHE A 40 2.38 6.39 -3.18
C PHE A 40 1.52 6.05 -1.99
N LEU A 41 1.95 5.05 -1.22
CA LEU A 41 1.21 4.54 -0.08
C LEU A 41 2.07 4.68 1.17
N SER A 42 1.41 4.84 2.32
CA SER A 42 2.12 4.89 3.60
C SER A 42 1.44 3.96 4.60
N ALA A 43 2.25 3.33 5.46
CA ALA A 43 1.74 2.46 6.49
C ALA A 43 1.05 3.29 7.58
N ILE A 44 -0.10 2.80 8.05
CA ILE A 44 -0.87 3.52 9.08
C ILE A 44 -0.12 3.57 10.40
N HIS A 45 0.48 2.44 10.80
CA HIS A 45 1.17 2.32 12.08
C HIS A 45 2.66 2.60 12.01
N ASN A 46 3.15 2.99 10.84
CA ASN A 46 4.56 3.31 10.64
C ASN A 46 4.64 4.45 9.62
N PRO A 47 4.35 5.68 10.05
CA PRO A 47 4.20 6.81 9.12
C PRO A 47 5.47 7.17 8.36
N ASP A 48 6.63 6.70 8.81
CA ASP A 48 7.89 6.94 8.11
C ASP A 48 8.12 5.92 6.99
N TYR A 49 7.31 4.88 6.92
CA TYR A 49 7.43 3.89 5.87
C TYR A 49 6.51 4.22 4.72
N TRP A 50 7.11 4.49 3.57
CA TRP A 50 6.42 4.80 2.32
C TRP A 50 6.82 3.79 1.28
N PHE A 51 5.88 3.40 0.43
CA PHE A 51 6.19 2.55 -0.71
C PHE A 51 5.24 2.93 -1.86
N TRP A 52 5.57 2.46 -3.03
CA TRP A 52 4.69 2.70 -4.17
C TRP A 52 4.27 1.40 -4.80
N VAL A 53 3.15 1.45 -5.52
CA VAL A 53 2.67 0.36 -6.35
C VAL A 53 2.47 0.86 -7.77
N ASP A 54 2.74 0.02 -8.73
CA ASP A 54 2.50 0.34 -10.14
C ASP A 54 1.01 0.23 -10.45
N VAL A 55 0.54 1.05 -11.37
CA VAL A 55 -0.85 1.10 -11.78
C VAL A 55 -0.91 0.79 -13.26
N PRO A 56 -1.81 -0.05 -13.75
CA PRO A 56 -2.94 -0.66 -13.05
C PRO A 56 -2.63 -1.92 -12.25
N THR A 57 -1.47 -2.53 -12.44
CA THR A 57 -1.09 -3.75 -11.72
C THR A 57 0.35 -3.65 -11.25
N ASP A 58 0.62 -4.27 -10.11
CA ASP A 58 1.96 -4.34 -9.53
C ASP A 58 2.33 -5.81 -9.35
N GLU A 59 3.60 -6.16 -9.55
CA GLU A 59 4.04 -7.54 -9.44
C GLU A 59 4.20 -8.01 -8.00
N ASN A 60 4.31 -7.07 -7.04
CA ASN A 60 4.54 -7.40 -5.64
C ASN A 60 3.28 -7.30 -4.80
N TRP A 61 2.31 -6.48 -5.21
CA TRP A 61 1.14 -6.17 -4.40
C TRP A 61 -0.13 -6.22 -5.24
N ASP A 62 -1.16 -6.85 -4.68
CA ASP A 62 -2.54 -6.60 -5.08
C ASP A 62 -3.06 -5.45 -4.24
N TYR A 63 -3.81 -4.55 -4.82
CA TYR A 63 -4.33 -3.41 -4.09
C TYR A 63 -5.72 -3.06 -4.59
N GLN A 64 -6.51 -2.51 -3.68
CA GLN A 64 -7.86 -2.08 -3.99
C GLN A 64 -8.18 -0.84 -3.16
N GLU A 65 -8.61 0.21 -3.83
CA GLU A 65 -8.99 1.43 -3.13
C GLU A 65 -10.26 1.18 -2.31
N ILE A 66 -10.24 1.67 -1.07
CA ILE A 66 -11.39 1.57 -0.18
C ILE A 66 -12.11 2.91 -0.21
N THR A 67 -13.36 2.89 -0.65
CA THR A 67 -14.21 4.07 -0.61
C THR A 67 -15.11 3.95 0.62
N SER A 68 -15.05 4.96 1.44
CA SER A 68 -15.91 5.01 2.63
C SER A 68 -17.18 5.78 2.35
#